data_550b995eb7a1c29774b4e90401e724f3
#
_entry.id   550b995eb7a1c29774b4e90401e724f3
#
_cell.length_a   1.000
_cell.length_b   1.000
_cell.length_c   1.000
_cell.angle_alpha   90.00
_cell.angle_beta   90.00
_cell.angle_gamma   90.00
#
_symmetry.space_group_name_H-M   'P 1'
#
loop_
_entity.id
_entity.type
_entity.pdbx_description
1 polymer ?
#
loop_
_entity_poly.entity_id
_entity_poly.type
_entity_poly.pdbx_seq_one_letter_code
_entity_poly.pdbx_strand_id
1 'polypeptide(L)'
;MAQDVLAVVMARGGSVGLPGKAVRMLLGKPVIGYTFGHVRESRLITGTVVSSDDAEVLRLGREAGLEVIERPAELATATSATDPVLRHAVRALYGEGAARPAAVVMLYGNVPVRRNGMIDRCIEMLFATGCDSVQTVASVGKMHPYWMFDRKEDGRIRKHVANDVFRRQDLPALFSPTGAVYVMRTEVLLGGEG
;
A
#
# COMPACT_ATOMS: atom_id res chain seq x y z
N MET A 1 17.34 14.25 15.41
CA MET A 1 16.31 15.05 14.70
C MET A 1 15.21 14.10 14.28
N ALA A 2 13.94 14.49 14.43
CA ALA A 2 12.83 13.70 13.89
C ALA A 2 12.99 13.61 12.36
N GLN A 3 12.78 12.43 11.80
CA GLN A 3 12.89 12.22 10.35
C GLN A 3 11.52 12.52 9.73
N ASP A 4 11.53 13.30 8.64
CA ASP A 4 10.29 13.57 7.91
C ASP A 4 9.80 12.32 7.19
N VAL A 5 8.52 12.00 7.37
CA VAL A 5 7.85 10.84 6.79
C VAL A 5 6.56 11.27 6.10
N LEU A 6 6.50 11.07 4.80
CA LEU A 6 5.32 11.39 3.98
C LEU A 6 4.41 10.16 3.84
N ALA A 7 3.15 10.27 4.24
CA ALA A 7 2.12 9.30 3.87
C ALA A 7 1.47 9.67 2.53
N VAL A 8 1.44 8.73 1.60
CA VAL A 8 0.71 8.83 0.34
C VAL A 8 -0.49 7.87 0.38
N VAL A 9 -1.69 8.44 0.54
CA VAL A 9 -2.93 7.69 0.46
C VAL A 9 -3.35 7.58 -0.99
N MET A 10 -3.34 6.36 -1.53
CA MET A 10 -3.64 6.10 -2.93
C MET A 10 -5.04 5.53 -3.10
N ALA A 11 -5.84 6.17 -3.92
CA ALA A 11 -7.12 5.64 -4.40
C ALA A 11 -7.30 6.01 -5.87
N ARG A 12 -7.87 5.10 -6.67
CA ARG A 12 -8.23 5.38 -8.06
C ARG A 12 -9.73 5.19 -8.27
N GLY A 13 -10.33 5.94 -9.18
CA GLY A 13 -11.75 5.84 -9.52
C GLY A 13 -12.12 4.54 -10.23
N GLY A 14 -11.26 4.08 -11.14
CA GLY A 14 -11.48 2.94 -12.03
C GLY A 14 -11.31 1.55 -11.39
N SER A 15 -11.96 1.26 -10.28
CA SER A 15 -11.94 -0.07 -9.64
C SER A 15 -12.80 -1.06 -10.42
N VAL A 16 -12.20 -2.05 -11.11
CA VAL A 16 -12.91 -3.05 -11.96
C VAL A 16 -13.81 -3.95 -11.12
N GLY A 17 -13.32 -4.48 -9.99
CA GLY A 17 -14.10 -5.44 -9.18
C GLY A 17 -15.20 -4.81 -8.32
N LEU A 18 -15.06 -3.55 -7.94
CA LEU A 18 -16.07 -2.80 -7.18
C LEU A 18 -15.93 -1.32 -7.51
N PRO A 19 -16.76 -0.78 -8.44
CA PRO A 19 -16.72 0.62 -8.83
C PRO A 19 -16.91 1.57 -7.63
N GLY A 20 -16.11 2.64 -7.59
CA GLY A 20 -16.16 3.63 -6.51
C GLY A 20 -15.81 3.08 -5.13
N LYS A 21 -15.05 1.99 -5.04
CA LYS A 21 -14.76 1.28 -3.78
C LYS A 21 -14.28 2.19 -2.65
N ALA A 22 -13.41 3.15 -2.95
CA ALA A 22 -12.84 4.06 -1.95
C ALA A 22 -13.88 5.02 -1.34
N VAL A 23 -14.89 5.41 -2.10
CA VAL A 23 -15.92 6.37 -1.68
C VAL A 23 -17.20 5.70 -1.17
N ARG A 24 -17.33 4.38 -1.31
CA ARG A 24 -18.50 3.66 -0.78
C ARG A 24 -18.57 3.79 0.73
N MET A 25 -19.82 3.87 1.22
CA MET A 25 -20.09 3.95 2.65
C MET A 25 -19.92 2.58 3.31
N LEU A 26 -19.18 2.55 4.40
CA LEU A 26 -19.02 1.42 5.30
C LEU A 26 -19.29 1.90 6.73
N LEU A 27 -20.34 1.39 7.38
CA LEU A 27 -20.73 1.80 8.73
C LEU A 27 -20.80 3.32 8.92
N GLY A 28 -21.46 4.02 7.98
CA GLY A 28 -21.68 5.47 8.05
C GLY A 28 -20.48 6.36 7.67
N LYS A 29 -19.37 5.77 7.17
CA LYS A 29 -18.16 6.51 6.80
C LYS A 29 -17.66 6.03 5.43
N PRO A 30 -17.17 6.91 4.53
CA PRO A 30 -16.51 6.46 3.30
C PRO A 30 -15.33 5.55 3.61
N VAL A 31 -15.13 4.49 2.82
CA VAL A 31 -14.05 3.52 3.04
C VAL A 31 -12.68 4.20 3.17
N ILE A 32 -12.37 5.18 2.32
CA ILE A 32 -11.10 5.92 2.39
C ILE A 32 -10.95 6.70 3.70
N GLY A 33 -12.06 7.15 4.29
CA GLY A 33 -12.06 7.87 5.55
C GLY A 33 -11.50 7.06 6.73
N TYR A 34 -11.52 5.73 6.66
CA TYR A 34 -10.83 4.87 7.65
C TYR A 34 -9.32 5.02 7.52
N THR A 35 -8.78 5.06 6.29
CA THR A 35 -7.36 5.30 6.07
C THR A 35 -6.93 6.69 6.55
N PHE A 36 -7.76 7.71 6.35
CA PHE A 36 -7.51 9.04 6.92
C PHE A 36 -7.43 9.03 8.44
N GLY A 37 -8.29 8.22 9.11
CA GLY A 37 -8.21 8.00 10.55
C GLY A 37 -6.88 7.39 10.97
N HIS A 38 -6.45 6.31 10.30
CA HIS A 38 -5.18 5.63 10.62
C HIS A 38 -3.95 6.54 10.45
N VAL A 39 -3.98 7.43 9.46
CA VAL A 39 -2.92 8.43 9.28
C VAL A 39 -2.86 9.39 10.46
N ARG A 40 -4.02 9.91 10.92
CA ARG A 40 -4.08 10.82 12.06
C ARG A 40 -3.68 10.18 13.39
N GLU A 41 -3.84 8.86 13.52
CA GLU A 41 -3.44 8.10 14.69
C GLU A 41 -1.92 7.82 14.74
N SER A 42 -1.23 7.93 13.60
CA SER A 42 0.23 7.76 13.54
C SER A 42 0.94 8.96 14.17
N ARG A 43 1.95 8.68 14.97
CA ARG A 43 2.80 9.69 15.61
C ARG A 43 4.05 10.01 14.83
N LEU A 44 4.37 9.20 13.83
CA LEU A 44 5.61 9.30 13.05
C LEU A 44 5.40 9.86 11.64
N ILE A 45 4.17 9.91 11.14
CA ILE A 45 3.84 10.61 9.89
C ILE A 45 3.90 12.12 10.13
N THR A 46 4.70 12.84 9.33
CA THR A 46 4.86 14.29 9.41
C THR A 46 4.09 15.04 8.32
N GLY A 47 3.78 14.37 7.21
CA GLY A 47 3.00 14.91 6.11
C GLY A 47 2.11 13.85 5.48
N THR A 48 0.98 14.26 4.91
CA THR A 48 0.04 13.34 4.25
C THR A 48 -0.53 13.96 3.00
N VAL A 49 -0.51 13.17 1.92
CA VAL A 49 -1.15 13.54 0.65
C VAL A 49 -2.06 12.44 0.15
N VAL A 50 -3.18 12.82 -0.44
CA VAL A 50 -4.09 11.92 -1.15
C VAL A 50 -3.83 12.04 -2.65
N SER A 51 -3.43 10.94 -3.30
CA SER A 51 -3.23 10.87 -4.75
C SER A 51 -4.37 10.11 -5.41
N SER A 52 -5.12 10.79 -6.29
CA SER A 52 -6.28 10.20 -6.98
C SER A 52 -6.54 10.85 -8.32
N ASP A 53 -7.16 10.11 -9.24
CA ASP A 53 -7.80 10.56 -10.47
C ASP A 53 -9.32 10.79 -10.30
N ASP A 54 -9.87 10.50 -9.12
CA ASP A 54 -11.29 10.57 -8.80
C ASP A 54 -11.60 11.88 -8.02
N ALA A 55 -12.44 12.72 -8.61
CA ALA A 55 -12.81 14.00 -8.03
C ALA A 55 -13.45 13.89 -6.63
N GLU A 56 -14.23 12.82 -6.39
CA GLU A 56 -14.88 12.59 -5.10
C GLU A 56 -13.85 12.19 -4.02
N VAL A 57 -12.87 11.37 -4.38
CA VAL A 57 -11.75 11.04 -3.49
C VAL A 57 -10.95 12.29 -3.11
N LEU A 58 -10.65 13.16 -4.09
CA LEU A 58 -9.95 14.41 -3.86
C LEU A 58 -10.78 15.38 -2.99
N ARG A 59 -12.11 15.46 -3.22
CA ARG A 59 -13.02 16.23 -2.39
C ARG A 59 -12.99 15.76 -0.94
N LEU A 60 -13.12 14.45 -0.70
CA LEU A 60 -13.06 13.85 0.64
C LEU A 60 -11.71 14.10 1.34
N GLY A 61 -10.61 14.06 0.58
CA GLY A 61 -9.28 14.40 1.09
C GLY A 61 -9.20 15.84 1.60
N ARG A 62 -9.69 16.81 0.80
CA ARG A 62 -9.73 18.23 1.19
C ARG A 62 -10.62 18.46 2.41
N GLU A 63 -11.81 17.87 2.45
CA GLU A 63 -12.71 17.94 3.61
C GLU A 63 -12.10 17.34 4.88
N ALA A 64 -11.25 16.36 4.71
CA ALA A 64 -10.47 15.81 5.81
C ALA A 64 -9.26 16.68 6.21
N GLY A 65 -9.04 17.84 5.56
CA GLY A 65 -7.90 18.73 5.83
C GLY A 65 -6.56 18.13 5.36
N LEU A 66 -6.58 17.22 4.40
CA LEU A 66 -5.38 16.61 3.83
C LEU A 66 -5.02 17.30 2.51
N GLU A 67 -3.72 17.31 2.22
CA GLU A 67 -3.22 17.72 0.92
C GLU A 67 -3.68 16.72 -0.15
N VAL A 68 -3.95 17.20 -1.36
CA VAL A 68 -4.44 16.34 -2.45
C VAL A 68 -3.66 16.61 -3.74
N ILE A 69 -3.39 15.56 -4.49
CA ILE A 69 -2.76 15.63 -5.81
C ILE A 69 -3.66 14.90 -6.80
N GLU A 70 -4.03 15.61 -7.86
CA GLU A 70 -4.67 14.99 -9.01
C GLU A 70 -3.66 14.13 -9.76
N ARG A 71 -4.00 12.85 -9.89
CA ARG A 71 -3.12 11.88 -10.53
C ARG A 71 -3.31 11.91 -12.03
N PRO A 72 -2.22 12.03 -12.83
CA PRO A 72 -2.30 11.91 -14.27
C PRO A 72 -2.93 10.59 -14.72
N ALA A 73 -3.68 10.63 -15.83
CA ALA A 73 -4.45 9.49 -16.33
C ALA A 73 -3.56 8.26 -16.61
N GLU A 74 -2.34 8.46 -17.10
CA GLU A 74 -1.36 7.42 -17.37
C GLU A 74 -0.90 6.69 -16.10
N LEU A 75 -1.00 7.32 -14.93
CA LEU A 75 -0.71 6.72 -13.63
C LEU A 75 -1.96 6.14 -12.93
N ALA A 76 -3.14 6.26 -13.55
CA ALA A 76 -4.42 5.82 -12.99
C ALA A 76 -4.99 4.56 -13.65
N THR A 77 -4.24 3.91 -14.54
CA THR A 77 -4.68 2.70 -15.27
C THR A 77 -4.81 1.48 -14.36
N ALA A 78 -5.48 0.43 -14.85
CA ALA A 78 -5.62 -0.83 -14.12
C ALA A 78 -4.29 -1.54 -13.85
N THR A 79 -3.28 -1.29 -14.68
CA THR A 79 -1.97 -1.91 -14.67
C THR A 79 -0.85 -0.99 -14.18
N SER A 80 -1.18 0.26 -13.80
CA SER A 80 -0.19 1.20 -13.29
C SER A 80 0.48 0.65 -12.03
N ALA A 81 1.81 0.59 -12.05
CA ALA A 81 2.60 0.24 -10.87
C ALA A 81 2.47 1.33 -9.79
N THR A 82 2.74 0.96 -8.56
CA THR A 82 2.62 1.88 -7.41
C THR A 82 3.76 2.89 -7.32
N ASP A 83 4.97 2.48 -7.66
CA ASP A 83 6.17 3.30 -7.51
C ASP A 83 6.13 4.59 -8.35
N PRO A 84 5.73 4.59 -9.64
CA PRO A 84 5.54 5.81 -10.39
C PRO A 84 4.53 6.78 -9.75
N VAL A 85 3.47 6.26 -9.12
CA VAL A 85 2.48 7.09 -8.39
C VAL A 85 3.11 7.76 -7.17
N LEU A 86 3.91 7.01 -6.40
CA LEU A 86 4.62 7.55 -5.24
C LEU A 86 5.68 8.59 -5.66
N ARG A 87 6.45 8.31 -6.72
CA ARG A 87 7.42 9.27 -7.28
C ARG A 87 6.73 10.56 -7.72
N HIS A 88 5.60 10.44 -8.42
CA HIS A 88 4.79 11.59 -8.82
C HIS A 88 4.36 12.42 -7.60
N ALA A 89 3.86 11.77 -6.54
CA ALA A 89 3.44 12.47 -5.33
C ALA A 89 4.61 13.21 -4.65
N VAL A 90 5.77 12.55 -4.51
CA VAL A 90 6.96 13.19 -3.92
C VAL A 90 7.44 14.37 -4.77
N ARG A 91 7.52 14.21 -6.11
CA ARG A 91 7.94 15.29 -7.00
C ARG A 91 6.98 16.49 -7.01
N ALA A 92 5.68 16.21 -7.00
CA ALA A 92 4.66 17.25 -6.99
C ALA A 92 4.71 18.11 -5.71
N LEU A 93 5.04 17.51 -4.56
CA LEU A 93 5.12 18.21 -3.28
C LEU A 93 6.46 18.92 -3.03
N TYR A 94 7.56 18.27 -3.41
CA TYR A 94 8.90 18.74 -3.01
C TYR A 94 9.72 19.28 -4.19
N GLY A 95 9.28 19.08 -5.44
CA GLY A 95 10.04 19.52 -6.62
C GLY A 95 11.41 18.84 -6.76
N GLU A 96 12.25 19.45 -7.60
CA GLU A 96 13.66 19.06 -7.75
C GLU A 96 14.54 19.95 -6.84
N GLY A 97 15.24 19.33 -5.88
CA GLY A 97 16.23 20.03 -5.04
C GLY A 97 15.78 20.51 -3.67
N ALA A 98 14.50 20.37 -3.29
CA ALA A 98 14.05 20.64 -1.92
C ALA A 98 14.41 19.50 -0.94
N ALA A 99 14.42 19.79 0.35
CA ALA A 99 14.55 18.77 1.38
C ALA A 99 13.37 17.79 1.25
N ARG A 100 13.66 16.52 0.97
CA ARG A 100 12.68 15.45 0.76
C ARG A 100 12.46 14.69 2.06
N PRO A 101 11.28 14.06 2.25
CA PRO A 101 11.06 13.20 3.40
C PRO A 101 12.06 12.04 3.40
N ALA A 102 12.47 11.57 4.56
CA ALA A 102 13.39 10.44 4.69
C ALA A 102 12.74 9.13 4.23
N ALA A 103 11.42 9.01 4.40
CA ALA A 103 10.66 7.84 4.00
C ALA A 103 9.26 8.21 3.47
N VAL A 104 8.74 7.33 2.61
CA VAL A 104 7.37 7.39 2.08
C VAL A 104 6.58 6.20 2.58
N VAL A 105 5.42 6.44 3.16
CA VAL A 105 4.43 5.42 3.55
C VAL A 105 3.34 5.35 2.51
N MET A 106 3.23 4.22 1.83
CA MET A 106 2.15 3.94 0.89
C MET A 106 0.97 3.31 1.63
N LEU A 107 -0.20 3.91 1.49
CA LEU A 107 -1.45 3.42 2.07
C LEU A 107 -2.53 3.33 0.99
N TYR A 108 -3.08 2.15 0.79
CA TYR A 108 -4.28 2.02 -0.05
C TYR A 108 -5.50 2.59 0.65
N GLY A 109 -6.25 3.47 -0.03
CA GLY A 109 -7.47 4.10 0.47
C GLY A 109 -8.64 3.12 0.66
N ASN A 110 -8.52 1.90 0.16
CA ASN A 110 -9.54 0.86 0.24
C ASN A 110 -9.26 -0.22 1.30
N VAL A 111 -8.38 0.04 2.25
CA VAL A 111 -8.09 -0.85 3.38
C VAL A 111 -8.67 -0.24 4.66
N PRO A 112 -9.91 -0.58 5.05
CA PRO A 112 -10.57 0.06 6.18
C PRO A 112 -10.08 -0.44 7.54
N VAL A 113 -9.38 -1.57 7.60
CA VAL A 113 -8.92 -2.16 8.85
C VAL A 113 -7.40 -2.24 8.89
N ARG A 114 -6.80 -1.57 9.86
CA ARG A 114 -5.39 -1.69 10.25
C ARG A 114 -5.31 -1.81 11.76
N ARG A 115 -4.35 -2.60 12.26
CA ARG A 115 -4.12 -2.66 13.71
C ARG A 115 -3.49 -1.35 14.19
N ASN A 116 -3.89 -0.89 15.38
CA ASN A 116 -3.34 0.31 16.01
C ASN A 116 -1.79 0.26 16.07
N GLY A 117 -1.15 1.36 15.75
CA GLY A 117 0.31 1.49 15.73
C GLY A 117 1.01 0.68 14.63
N MET A 118 0.28 0.06 13.68
CA MET A 118 0.91 -0.71 12.59
C MET A 118 1.78 0.15 11.70
N ILE A 119 1.34 1.36 11.38
CA ILE A 119 2.09 2.32 10.56
C ILE A 119 3.40 2.68 11.27
N ASP A 120 3.31 3.12 12.52
CA ASP A 120 4.48 3.55 13.30
C ASP A 120 5.51 2.41 13.44
N ARG A 121 5.07 1.18 13.72
CA ARG A 121 5.97 0.01 13.79
C ARG A 121 6.70 -0.26 12.47
N CYS A 122 6.04 -0.06 11.32
CA CYS A 122 6.72 -0.23 10.03
C CYS A 122 7.76 0.87 9.81
N ILE A 123 7.47 2.11 10.19
CA ILE A 123 8.40 3.25 10.11
C ILE A 123 9.59 3.02 11.05
N GLU A 124 9.33 2.67 12.31
CA GLU A 124 10.37 2.34 13.31
C GLU A 124 11.30 1.21 12.81
N MET A 125 10.72 0.15 12.25
CA MET A 125 11.49 -0.97 11.71
C MET A 125 12.38 -0.54 10.54
N LEU A 126 11.89 0.29 9.61
CA LEU A 126 12.67 0.81 8.49
C LEU A 126 13.94 1.52 8.98
N PHE A 127 13.79 2.41 9.95
CA PHE A 127 14.90 3.19 10.45
C PHE A 127 15.83 2.39 11.37
N ALA A 128 15.30 1.50 12.19
CA ALA A 128 16.09 0.69 13.11
C ALA A 128 16.96 -0.36 12.37
N THR A 129 16.46 -0.94 11.28
CA THR A 129 17.19 -1.98 10.53
C THR A 129 18.05 -1.43 9.39
N GLY A 130 17.77 -0.20 8.94
CA GLY A 130 18.46 0.39 7.79
C GLY A 130 18.07 -0.24 6.44
N CYS A 131 17.04 -1.09 6.39
CA CYS A 131 16.59 -1.71 5.14
C CYS A 131 15.96 -0.69 4.17
N ASP A 132 15.84 -1.08 2.89
CA ASP A 132 15.29 -0.23 1.83
C ASP A 132 13.79 -0.02 1.98
N SER A 133 13.06 -1.05 2.43
CA SER A 133 11.61 -1.01 2.61
C SER A 133 11.12 -1.99 3.66
N VAL A 134 9.92 -1.71 4.19
CA VAL A 134 9.18 -2.57 5.11
C VAL A 134 7.74 -2.69 4.61
N GLN A 135 7.22 -3.91 4.55
CA GLN A 135 5.82 -4.14 4.19
C GLN A 135 5.14 -5.10 5.16
N THR A 136 3.85 -4.93 5.32
CA THR A 136 3.05 -5.84 6.10
C THR A 136 2.74 -7.11 5.34
N VAL A 137 2.95 -8.25 5.99
CA VAL A 137 2.71 -9.58 5.43
C VAL A 137 1.83 -10.43 6.35
N ALA A 138 1.19 -11.44 5.78
CA ALA A 138 0.48 -12.48 6.52
C ALA A 138 0.97 -13.86 6.08
N SER A 139 0.99 -14.81 7.01
CA SER A 139 1.29 -16.20 6.66
C SER A 139 0.28 -16.73 5.66
N VAL A 140 0.74 -17.39 4.62
CA VAL A 140 -0.13 -18.02 3.60
C VAL A 140 -0.95 -19.18 4.16
N GLY A 141 -0.54 -19.76 5.28
CA GLY A 141 -1.28 -20.83 5.96
C GLY A 141 -1.58 -22.02 5.04
N LYS A 142 -2.87 -22.35 4.91
CA LYS A 142 -3.32 -23.44 4.01
C LYS A 142 -3.24 -23.10 2.53
N MET A 143 -3.08 -21.83 2.17
CA MET A 143 -2.90 -21.36 0.78
C MET A 143 -1.43 -21.45 0.36
N HIS A 144 -0.72 -22.46 0.85
CA HIS A 144 0.69 -22.68 0.55
C HIS A 144 0.85 -23.28 -0.87
N PRO A 145 1.80 -22.81 -1.71
CA PRO A 145 2.02 -23.32 -3.06
C PRO A 145 2.24 -24.83 -3.12
N TYR A 146 2.83 -25.45 -2.08
CA TYR A 146 3.01 -26.91 -1.99
C TYR A 146 1.69 -27.69 -1.93
N TRP A 147 0.60 -27.05 -1.55
CA TRP A 147 -0.74 -27.63 -1.48
C TRP A 147 -1.68 -27.12 -2.57
N MET A 148 -1.18 -26.30 -3.49
CA MET A 148 -1.93 -25.86 -4.66
C MET A 148 -1.81 -26.85 -5.81
N PHE A 149 -2.79 -26.82 -6.68
CA PHE A 149 -2.87 -27.67 -7.86
C PHE A 149 -3.16 -26.85 -9.10
N ASP A 150 -2.49 -27.19 -10.19
CA ASP A 150 -2.89 -26.76 -11.53
C ASP A 150 -4.03 -27.66 -12.00
N ARG A 151 -5.11 -27.07 -12.55
CA ARG A 151 -6.18 -27.81 -13.19
C ARG A 151 -6.00 -27.76 -14.70
N LYS A 152 -6.01 -28.94 -15.34
CA LYS A 152 -5.99 -29.09 -16.79
C LYS A 152 -7.40 -28.90 -17.36
N GLU A 153 -7.49 -28.69 -18.70
CA GLU A 153 -8.77 -28.54 -19.40
C GLU A 153 -9.65 -29.79 -19.27
N ASP A 154 -9.04 -30.98 -19.23
CA ASP A 154 -9.72 -32.28 -19.02
C ASP A 154 -10.19 -32.54 -17.58
N GLY A 155 -10.01 -31.52 -16.68
CA GLY A 155 -10.38 -31.60 -15.27
C GLY A 155 -9.37 -32.29 -14.36
N ARG A 156 -8.33 -32.91 -14.89
CA ARG A 156 -7.26 -33.51 -14.09
C ARG A 156 -6.46 -32.42 -13.36
N ILE A 157 -5.95 -32.77 -12.17
CA ILE A 157 -5.13 -31.89 -11.37
C ILE A 157 -3.72 -32.46 -11.17
N ARG A 158 -2.74 -31.59 -11.03
CA ARG A 158 -1.36 -31.94 -10.62
C ARG A 158 -0.90 -30.92 -9.59
N LYS A 159 0.01 -31.32 -8.69
CA LYS A 159 0.63 -30.35 -7.77
C LYS A 159 1.29 -29.22 -8.55
N HIS A 160 1.01 -27.97 -8.13
CA HIS A 160 1.64 -26.78 -8.72
C HIS A 160 3.15 -26.77 -8.50
N VAL A 161 3.58 -27.11 -7.28
CA VAL A 161 4.99 -27.33 -6.93
C VAL A 161 5.15 -28.79 -6.51
N ALA A 162 6.04 -29.53 -7.18
CA ALA A 162 6.37 -30.91 -6.80
C ALA A 162 6.99 -30.95 -5.40
N ASN A 163 6.39 -31.71 -4.50
CA ASN A 163 6.85 -31.86 -3.13
C ASN A 163 6.17 -33.06 -2.45
N ASP A 164 6.74 -33.52 -1.31
CA ASP A 164 6.23 -34.62 -0.49
C ASP A 164 5.78 -34.17 0.89
N VAL A 165 5.47 -32.89 1.06
CA VAL A 165 5.03 -32.31 2.34
C VAL A 165 3.51 -32.54 2.52
N PHE A 166 3.13 -33.34 3.52
CA PHE A 166 1.75 -33.67 3.82
C PHE A 166 1.21 -32.95 5.07
N ARG A 167 2.08 -32.61 6.03
CA ARG A 167 1.67 -32.02 7.30
C ARG A 167 1.89 -30.50 7.28
N ARG A 168 0.95 -29.75 7.86
CA ARG A 168 1.01 -28.29 7.91
C ARG A 168 2.27 -27.77 8.63
N GLN A 169 2.69 -28.43 9.69
CA GLN A 169 3.85 -28.05 10.48
C GLN A 169 5.18 -28.24 9.74
N ASP A 170 5.20 -29.03 8.67
CA ASP A 170 6.40 -29.30 7.86
C ASP A 170 6.49 -28.33 6.66
N LEU A 171 5.48 -27.49 6.45
CA LEU A 171 5.50 -26.48 5.40
C LEU A 171 6.53 -25.39 5.74
N PRO A 172 7.36 -24.98 4.78
CA PRO A 172 8.21 -23.81 4.96
C PRO A 172 7.38 -22.57 5.23
N ALA A 173 7.87 -21.65 6.09
CA ALA A 173 7.19 -20.41 6.38
C ALA A 173 7.17 -19.51 5.15
N LEU A 174 5.99 -19.30 4.58
CA LEU A 174 5.77 -18.35 3.48
C LEU A 174 4.77 -17.27 3.88
N PHE A 175 4.98 -16.09 3.32
CA PHE A 175 4.18 -14.91 3.61
C PHE A 175 3.70 -14.27 2.32
N SER A 176 2.53 -13.65 2.37
CA SER A 176 1.95 -12.86 1.28
C SER A 176 1.74 -11.41 1.74
N PRO A 177 2.04 -10.40 0.91
CA PRO A 177 1.73 -9.01 1.22
C PRO A 177 0.26 -8.80 1.53
N THR A 178 -0.04 -8.02 2.58
CA THR A 178 -1.43 -7.71 2.95
C THR A 178 -1.95 -6.42 2.30
N GLY A 179 -1.05 -5.58 1.79
CA GLY A 179 -1.38 -4.25 1.28
C GLY A 179 -1.80 -3.25 2.37
N ALA A 180 -1.65 -3.59 3.65
CA ALA A 180 -2.07 -2.68 4.71
C ALA A 180 -1.13 -1.49 4.88
N VAL A 181 0.19 -1.73 4.93
CA VAL A 181 1.22 -0.69 5.02
C VAL A 181 2.42 -1.13 4.20
N TYR A 182 2.97 -0.19 3.45
CA TYR A 182 4.27 -0.30 2.80
C TYR A 182 5.05 0.99 3.03
N VAL A 183 6.26 0.87 3.57
CA VAL A 183 7.15 2.01 3.86
C VAL A 183 8.44 1.79 3.11
N MET A 184 8.98 2.84 2.49
CA MET A 184 10.26 2.77 1.77
C MET A 184 11.07 4.05 1.98
N ARG A 185 12.39 3.94 1.87
CA ARG A 185 13.27 5.10 1.85
C ARG A 185 13.02 5.92 0.60
N THR A 186 12.95 7.24 0.73
CA THR A 186 12.71 8.12 -0.42
C THR A 186 13.83 8.04 -1.45
N GLU A 187 15.07 7.88 -1.01
CA GLU A 187 16.22 7.70 -1.90
C GLU A 187 16.11 6.45 -2.77
N VAL A 188 15.62 5.32 -2.21
CA VAL A 188 15.39 4.07 -2.94
C VAL A 188 14.25 4.24 -3.93
N LEU A 189 13.14 4.89 -3.51
CA LEU A 189 12.02 5.18 -4.39
C LEU A 189 12.43 6.00 -5.62
N LEU A 190 13.28 7.00 -5.44
CA LEU A 190 13.69 7.92 -6.50
C LEU A 190 14.89 7.40 -7.30
N GLY A 191 15.75 6.55 -6.73
CA GLY A 191 16.90 5.97 -7.40
C GLY A 191 16.58 4.80 -8.34
N GLY A 192 15.36 4.27 -8.32
CA GLY A 192 14.92 3.17 -9.19
C GLY A 192 14.51 3.59 -10.61
N GLU A 193 15.04 4.69 -11.13
CA GLU A 193 14.89 5.17 -12.51
C GLU A 193 16.17 4.89 -13.33
N GLY A 194 16.64 3.64 -13.30
CA GLY A 194 17.72 3.16 -14.14
C GLY A 194 17.25 2.06 -15.06
#